data_d1228af0978efbe383330e7b1e2f6539
#
_entry.id   d1228af0978efbe383330e7b1e2f6539
#
_cell.length_a   1.000
_cell.length_b   1.000
_cell.length_c   1.000
_cell.angle_alpha   90.00
_cell.angle_beta   90.00
_cell.angle_gamma   90.00
#
_symmetry.space_group_name_H-M   'P 1'
#
loop_
_entity.id
_entity.type
_entity.pdbx_description
1 polymer ?
#
loop_
_entity_poly.entity_id
_entity_poly.type
_entity_poly.pdbx_seq_one_letter_code
_entity_poly.pdbx_strand_id
1 'polypeptide(L)'
;MSISTLSKITVPLDSNQSASNQGLLMPKLQYRFRVTLENFGVSTPTTELTKQVQDITRPNLSFETTTIDVYNSKVYLAGKHTWETVTLTLREDVSNNVQKLVGEQLQKQFDFFEMSAAASGSDYKFVTRIEITDGANGANTVNVLETFELYGCYIESANYNQLAYQSSEPVTVSLALRYDNAIQTPQGTGVGTAVGRTVNTLITGGGA
;
A
#
# COMPACT_ATOMS: atom_id res chain seq x y z
N MET A 1 -42.60 5.94 4.76
CA MET A 1 -41.82 5.51 3.58
C MET A 1 -40.59 6.41 3.50
N SER A 2 -39.43 5.86 3.83
CA SER A 2 -38.16 6.59 3.63
C SER A 2 -37.84 6.52 2.13
N ILE A 3 -38.02 7.62 1.42
CA ILE A 3 -37.60 7.71 0.04
C ILE A 3 -36.09 7.88 0.03
N SER A 4 -35.37 6.81 -0.27
CA SER A 4 -33.92 6.88 -0.44
C SER A 4 -33.61 7.80 -1.63
N THR A 5 -33.19 9.03 -1.33
CA THR A 5 -32.75 10.02 -2.35
C THR A 5 -31.54 9.51 -3.15
N LEU A 6 -30.76 8.58 -2.58
CA LEU A 6 -29.62 7.95 -3.24
C LEU A 6 -30.02 7.08 -4.45
N SER A 7 -31.23 6.54 -4.48
CA SER A 7 -31.71 5.78 -5.65
C SER A 7 -32.03 6.67 -6.87
N LYS A 8 -32.13 7.99 -6.67
CA LYS A 8 -32.44 8.97 -7.74
C LYS A 8 -31.20 9.64 -8.32
N ILE A 9 -30.06 9.58 -7.60
CA ILE A 9 -28.78 10.13 -8.04
C ILE A 9 -27.98 8.98 -8.63
N THR A 10 -28.24 8.67 -9.89
CA THR A 10 -27.60 7.54 -10.58
C THR A 10 -27.04 8.00 -11.92
N VAL A 11 -25.95 7.36 -12.33
CA VAL A 11 -25.48 7.46 -13.69
C VAL A 11 -26.38 6.55 -14.54
N PRO A 12 -27.08 7.06 -15.57
CA PRO A 12 -27.89 6.21 -16.45
C PRO A 12 -26.97 5.23 -17.20
N LEU A 13 -27.07 3.94 -16.88
CA LEU A 13 -26.20 2.92 -17.46
C LEU A 13 -26.76 2.36 -18.75
N ASP A 14 -28.06 2.06 -18.83
CA ASP A 14 -28.76 1.58 -20.04
C ASP A 14 -30.26 1.62 -19.81
N SER A 15 -31.02 1.75 -20.89
CA SER A 15 -32.48 1.78 -20.89
C SER A 15 -33.15 0.45 -20.47
N ASN A 16 -32.43 -0.67 -20.50
CA ASN A 16 -32.90 -2.00 -20.16
C ASN A 16 -32.53 -2.49 -18.76
N GLN A 17 -31.86 -1.69 -17.95
CA GLN A 17 -31.50 -2.11 -16.61
C GLN A 17 -32.65 -1.90 -15.62
N SER A 18 -32.95 -2.92 -14.84
CA SER A 18 -33.95 -2.88 -13.77
C SER A 18 -33.60 -1.76 -12.77
N ALA A 19 -34.60 -1.01 -12.34
CA ALA A 19 -34.44 0.11 -11.41
C ALA A 19 -33.75 -0.24 -10.08
N SER A 20 -33.67 -1.53 -9.74
CA SER A 20 -32.96 -2.03 -8.55
C SER A 20 -31.43 -1.99 -8.67
N ASN A 21 -30.87 -1.92 -9.90
CA ASN A 21 -29.43 -1.90 -10.15
C ASN A 21 -28.85 -0.50 -10.43
N GLN A 22 -29.67 0.53 -10.33
CA GLN A 22 -29.28 1.91 -10.63
C GLN A 22 -28.87 2.72 -9.39
N GLY A 23 -28.61 2.06 -8.25
CA GLY A 23 -28.20 2.72 -7.02
C GLY A 23 -26.73 3.18 -7.07
N LEU A 24 -26.47 4.35 -6.48
CA LEU A 24 -25.10 4.78 -6.24
C LEU A 24 -24.44 3.80 -5.25
N LEU A 25 -23.37 3.14 -5.69
CA LEU A 25 -22.55 2.31 -4.81
C LEU A 25 -21.83 3.20 -3.79
N MET A 26 -21.86 2.80 -2.52
CA MET A 26 -21.14 3.52 -1.48
C MET A 26 -19.63 3.48 -1.77
N PRO A 27 -18.97 4.64 -1.99
CA PRO A 27 -17.55 4.67 -2.28
C PRO A 27 -16.72 4.33 -1.04
N LYS A 28 -15.55 3.75 -1.25
CA LYS A 28 -14.54 3.62 -0.20
C LYS A 28 -14.06 5.01 0.21
N LEU A 29 -14.02 5.30 1.50
CA LEU A 29 -13.61 6.59 2.01
C LEU A 29 -12.13 6.58 2.38
N GLN A 30 -11.39 7.61 1.99
CA GLN A 30 -9.93 7.69 2.14
C GLN A 30 -9.46 7.64 3.60
N TYR A 31 -10.24 8.18 4.54
CA TYR A 31 -9.88 8.22 5.97
C TYR A 31 -10.10 6.90 6.71
N ARG A 32 -10.73 5.90 6.07
CA ARG A 32 -11.03 4.60 6.67
C ARG A 32 -9.93 3.59 6.36
N PHE A 33 -8.79 3.81 6.93
CA PHE A 33 -7.63 2.92 6.75
C PHE A 33 -6.93 2.65 8.08
N ARG A 34 -6.16 1.57 8.09
CA ARG A 34 -5.28 1.18 9.18
C ARG A 34 -3.97 0.68 8.59
N VAL A 35 -2.86 1.08 9.20
CA VAL A 35 -1.53 0.60 8.83
C VAL A 35 -0.96 -0.19 9.99
N THR A 36 -0.46 -1.38 9.69
CA THR A 36 0.20 -2.24 10.66
C THR A 36 1.60 -2.56 10.17
N LEU A 37 2.59 -2.39 11.03
CA LEU A 37 3.98 -2.70 10.77
C LEU A 37 4.37 -3.93 11.60
N GLU A 38 4.86 -4.98 10.95
CA GLU A 38 5.31 -6.21 11.60
C GLU A 38 6.83 -6.30 11.55
N ASN A 39 7.45 -6.67 12.65
CA ASN A 39 8.92 -6.74 12.79
C ASN A 39 9.64 -5.38 12.68
N PHE A 40 8.94 -4.29 13.01
CA PHE A 40 9.48 -2.93 13.01
C PHE A 40 9.96 -2.56 14.42
N GLY A 41 11.18 -2.02 14.54
CA GLY A 41 11.76 -1.72 15.84
C GLY A 41 12.09 -2.98 16.68
N VAL A 42 12.37 -2.80 17.96
CA VAL A 42 12.75 -3.89 18.89
C VAL A 42 11.96 -3.84 20.19
N SER A 43 11.79 -2.66 20.78
CA SER A 43 11.49 -2.52 22.20
C SER A 43 10.03 -2.29 22.54
N THR A 44 9.18 -1.92 21.59
CA THR A 44 7.80 -1.50 21.86
C THR A 44 6.84 -2.16 20.87
N PRO A 45 5.60 -2.49 21.27
CA PRO A 45 4.59 -2.98 20.33
C PRO A 45 4.33 -1.97 19.21
N THR A 46 4.35 -2.41 17.98
CA THR A 46 4.10 -1.59 16.78
C THR A 46 2.68 -1.02 16.70
N THR A 47 1.79 -1.44 17.60
CA THR A 47 0.44 -0.88 17.77
C THR A 47 0.45 0.61 18.07
N GLU A 48 1.47 1.12 18.72
CA GLU A 48 1.62 2.56 18.99
C GLU A 48 1.84 3.33 17.67
N LEU A 49 2.63 2.80 16.74
CA LEU A 49 2.81 3.39 15.42
C LEU A 49 1.48 3.44 14.64
N THR A 50 0.70 2.37 14.69
CA THR A 50 -0.61 2.30 14.02
C THR A 50 -1.54 3.44 14.44
N LYS A 51 -1.50 3.84 15.71
CA LYS A 51 -2.31 4.96 16.24
C LYS A 51 -1.82 6.33 15.76
N GLN A 52 -0.55 6.45 15.43
CA GLN A 52 0.10 7.70 15.07
C GLN A 52 0.21 7.93 13.57
N VAL A 53 -0.26 7.00 12.74
CA VAL A 53 -0.29 7.18 11.28
C VAL A 53 -1.22 8.33 10.92
N GLN A 54 -0.69 9.30 10.18
CA GLN A 54 -1.44 10.41 9.64
C GLN A 54 -1.88 10.13 8.20
N ASP A 55 -0.95 9.75 7.35
CA ASP A 55 -1.21 9.40 5.97
C ASP A 55 -0.24 8.32 5.47
N ILE A 56 -0.64 7.65 4.40
CA ILE A 56 0.18 6.68 3.68
C ILE A 56 -0.21 6.67 2.21
N THR A 57 0.78 6.63 1.32
CA THR A 57 0.52 6.39 -0.10
C THR A 57 0.31 4.91 -0.37
N ARG A 58 -0.56 4.58 -1.33
CA ARG A 58 -0.74 3.20 -1.76
C ARG A 58 0.40 2.76 -2.66
N PRO A 59 0.72 1.45 -2.71
CA PRO A 59 1.75 0.93 -3.60
C PRO A 59 1.39 1.21 -5.06
N ASN A 60 2.36 1.70 -5.81
CA ASN A 60 2.25 1.96 -7.23
C ASN A 60 3.23 1.09 -8.02
N LEU A 61 2.77 0.56 -9.14
CA LEU A 61 3.50 -0.39 -9.98
C LEU A 61 3.67 0.17 -11.38
N SER A 62 4.90 0.15 -11.88
CA SER A 62 5.24 0.48 -13.27
C SER A 62 5.93 -0.67 -13.97
N PHE A 63 5.79 -0.73 -15.29
CA PHE A 63 6.48 -1.70 -16.14
C PHE A 63 7.40 -0.98 -17.11
N GLU A 64 8.61 -1.49 -17.25
CA GLU A 64 9.50 -1.07 -18.31
C GLU A 64 8.95 -1.51 -19.66
N THR A 65 9.05 -0.66 -20.68
CA THR A 65 8.59 -0.98 -22.03
C THR A 65 9.76 -1.32 -22.91
N THR A 66 9.77 -2.54 -23.43
CA THR A 66 10.74 -2.97 -24.46
C THR A 66 10.11 -2.78 -25.83
N THR A 67 10.76 -2.00 -26.69
CA THR A 67 10.30 -1.72 -28.06
C THR A 67 11.05 -2.60 -29.04
N ILE A 68 10.32 -3.28 -29.92
CA ILE A 68 10.87 -4.04 -31.04
C ILE A 68 10.44 -3.37 -32.33
N ASP A 69 11.40 -2.94 -33.13
CA ASP A 69 11.14 -2.38 -34.47
C ASP A 69 10.91 -3.52 -35.44
N VAL A 70 9.79 -3.48 -36.17
CA VAL A 70 9.39 -4.47 -37.18
C VAL A 70 9.04 -3.75 -38.47
N TYR A 71 9.92 -3.80 -39.44
CA TYR A 71 9.77 -3.17 -40.77
C TYR A 71 9.27 -1.71 -40.69
N ASN A 72 7.99 -1.46 -40.93
CA ASN A 72 7.37 -0.12 -40.87
C ASN A 72 6.59 0.16 -39.59
N SER A 73 6.72 -0.70 -38.56
CA SER A 73 5.93 -0.58 -37.31
C SER A 73 6.78 -0.92 -36.08
N LYS A 74 6.22 -0.64 -34.90
CA LYS A 74 6.82 -0.95 -33.60
C LYS A 74 5.90 -1.83 -32.79
N VAL A 75 6.46 -2.82 -32.11
CA VAL A 75 5.77 -3.67 -31.16
C VAL A 75 6.29 -3.36 -29.77
N TYR A 76 5.40 -3.18 -28.81
CA TYR A 76 5.72 -2.88 -27.42
C TYR A 76 5.49 -4.10 -26.54
N LEU A 77 6.50 -4.49 -25.77
CA LEU A 77 6.43 -5.58 -24.82
C LEU A 77 6.61 -5.03 -23.40
N ALA A 78 5.86 -5.58 -22.46
CA ALA A 78 6.06 -5.28 -21.05
C ALA A 78 7.34 -5.97 -20.56
N GLY A 79 8.25 -5.19 -20.02
CA GLY A 79 9.50 -5.63 -19.40
C GLY A 79 9.34 -5.93 -17.91
N LYS A 80 10.38 -5.67 -17.13
CA LYS A 80 10.40 -5.84 -15.69
C LYS A 80 9.48 -4.82 -15.01
N HIS A 81 8.84 -5.24 -13.94
CA HIS A 81 8.08 -4.32 -13.09
C HIS A 81 8.98 -3.64 -12.05
N THR A 82 8.60 -2.44 -11.68
CA THR A 82 9.25 -1.67 -10.61
C THR A 82 8.17 -1.13 -9.68
N TRP A 83 8.36 -1.37 -8.39
CA TRP A 83 7.54 -0.79 -7.34
C TRP A 83 8.06 0.57 -6.95
N GLU A 84 7.16 1.55 -6.86
CA GLU A 84 7.49 2.89 -6.38
C GLU A 84 7.51 2.93 -4.85
N THR A 85 8.29 3.84 -4.30
CA THR A 85 8.41 4.05 -2.85
C THR A 85 7.07 4.50 -2.25
N VAL A 86 6.72 3.95 -1.10
CA VAL A 86 5.54 4.35 -0.32
C VAL A 86 5.96 5.34 0.75
N THR A 87 5.28 6.49 0.82
CA THR A 87 5.49 7.49 1.86
C THR A 87 4.51 7.24 3.01
N LEU A 88 5.03 7.15 4.23
CA LEU A 88 4.30 6.99 5.48
C LEU A 88 4.60 8.18 6.38
N THR A 89 3.58 8.96 6.75
CA THR A 89 3.71 10.08 7.69
C THR A 89 3.15 9.67 9.04
N LEU A 90 3.99 9.84 10.08
CA LEU A 90 3.68 9.54 11.46
C LEU A 90 3.66 10.84 12.28
N ARG A 91 2.68 10.98 13.17
CA ARG A 91 2.68 12.03 14.18
C ARG A 91 3.50 11.60 15.37
N GLU A 92 4.32 12.49 15.88
CA GLU A 92 5.06 12.25 17.12
C GLU A 92 4.16 12.41 18.35
N ASP A 93 4.45 11.65 19.37
CA ASP A 93 3.81 11.72 20.68
C ASP A 93 4.79 12.26 21.73
N VAL A 94 4.25 12.81 22.81
CA VAL A 94 5.04 13.35 23.93
C VAL A 94 5.91 12.26 24.59
N SER A 95 5.53 10.99 24.44
CA SER A 95 6.27 9.84 24.98
C SER A 95 7.45 9.40 24.09
N ASN A 96 7.64 10.03 22.93
CA ASN A 96 8.67 9.71 21.94
C ASN A 96 8.67 8.26 21.45
N ASN A 97 7.53 7.57 21.49
CA ASN A 97 7.43 6.17 21.06
C ASN A 97 7.71 6.01 19.56
N VAL A 98 7.18 6.93 18.75
CA VAL A 98 7.38 6.93 17.30
C VAL A 98 8.85 7.10 16.97
N GLN A 99 9.50 8.12 17.56
CA GLN A 99 10.89 8.42 17.30
C GLN A 99 11.82 7.29 17.76
N LYS A 100 11.51 6.68 18.90
CA LYS A 100 12.23 5.51 19.42
C LYS A 100 12.16 4.34 18.45
N LEU A 101 10.96 3.96 18.00
CA LEU A 101 10.77 2.83 17.08
C LEU A 101 11.41 3.07 15.70
N VAL A 102 11.29 4.29 15.16
CA VAL A 102 11.95 4.68 13.92
C VAL A 102 13.47 4.63 14.07
N GLY A 103 13.99 5.16 15.16
CA GLY A 103 15.43 5.13 15.47
C GLY A 103 15.97 3.70 15.62
N GLU A 104 15.25 2.83 16.30
CA GLU A 104 15.59 1.41 16.42
C GLU A 104 15.58 0.70 15.08
N GLN A 105 14.63 1.01 14.22
CA GLN A 105 14.57 0.43 12.87
C GLN A 105 15.74 0.92 12.00
N LEU A 106 16.09 2.18 12.07
CA LEU A 106 17.26 2.72 11.37
C LEU A 106 18.56 2.10 11.89
N GLN A 107 18.66 1.91 13.20
CA GLN A 107 19.82 1.26 13.84
C GLN A 107 19.95 -0.21 13.44
N LYS A 108 18.85 -0.93 13.19
CA LYS A 108 18.88 -2.27 12.60
C LYS A 108 19.49 -2.29 11.19
N GLN A 109 19.22 -1.25 10.40
CA GLN A 109 19.73 -1.18 9.02
C GLN A 109 21.21 -0.81 9.01
N PHE A 110 21.60 0.11 9.88
CA PHE A 110 22.95 0.62 9.97
C PHE A 110 23.26 1.07 11.40
N ASP A 111 24.32 0.53 11.96
CA ASP A 111 24.82 0.98 13.26
C ASP A 111 25.60 2.28 13.09
N PHE A 112 24.99 3.39 13.49
CA PHE A 112 25.58 4.72 13.37
C PHE A 112 26.73 4.97 14.36
N PHE A 113 26.82 4.17 15.42
CA PHE A 113 27.90 4.31 16.39
C PHE A 113 29.17 3.60 15.92
N GLU A 114 29.04 2.36 15.44
CA GLU A 114 30.15 1.56 14.94
C GLU A 114 30.40 1.73 13.43
N MET A 115 29.54 2.49 12.75
CA MET A 115 29.57 2.72 11.29
C MET A 115 29.56 1.40 10.51
N SER A 116 28.78 0.44 11.00
CA SER A 116 28.66 -0.90 10.41
C SER A 116 27.27 -1.16 9.86
N ALA A 117 27.18 -1.83 8.71
CA ALA A 117 25.92 -2.24 8.10
C ALA A 117 25.47 -3.60 8.63
N ALA A 118 24.16 -3.86 8.60
CA ALA A 118 23.60 -5.17 8.92
C ALA A 118 24.20 -6.27 8.03
N ALA A 119 24.45 -7.43 8.62
CA ALA A 119 25.06 -8.56 7.92
C ALA A 119 24.12 -9.18 6.84
N SER A 120 22.82 -9.09 7.05
CA SER A 120 21.81 -9.64 6.15
C SER A 120 20.59 -8.73 6.04
N GLY A 121 19.98 -8.69 4.85
CA GLY A 121 18.71 -7.99 4.63
C GLY A 121 17.56 -8.50 5.49
N SER A 122 17.59 -9.77 5.90
CA SER A 122 16.59 -10.36 6.80
C SER A 122 16.59 -9.72 8.19
N ASP A 123 17.70 -9.15 8.62
CA ASP A 123 17.87 -8.63 9.97
C ASP A 123 17.09 -7.31 10.17
N TYR A 124 16.91 -6.53 9.12
CA TYR A 124 16.24 -5.23 9.18
C TYR A 124 14.94 -5.14 8.39
N LYS A 125 14.66 -6.09 7.49
CA LYS A 125 13.42 -6.04 6.68
C LYS A 125 12.19 -6.35 7.52
N PHE A 126 11.13 -5.61 7.25
CA PHE A 126 9.84 -5.73 7.93
C PHE A 126 8.69 -5.85 6.92
N VAL A 127 7.49 -6.11 7.41
CA VAL A 127 6.27 -6.19 6.61
C VAL A 127 5.34 -5.04 6.99
N THR A 128 4.79 -4.39 5.97
CA THR A 128 3.78 -3.33 6.14
C THR A 128 2.45 -3.80 5.58
N ARG A 129 1.38 -3.71 6.38
CA ARG A 129 0.01 -3.95 5.93
C ARG A 129 -0.78 -2.66 5.93
N ILE A 130 -1.41 -2.37 4.80
CA ILE A 130 -2.32 -1.23 4.62
C ILE A 130 -3.72 -1.81 4.42
N GLU A 131 -4.60 -1.61 5.38
CA GLU A 131 -5.95 -2.13 5.37
C GLU A 131 -6.95 -1.00 5.15
N ILE A 132 -7.86 -1.19 4.20
CA ILE A 132 -8.99 -0.30 3.97
C ILE A 132 -10.22 -0.95 4.63
N THR A 133 -10.91 -0.20 5.48
CA THR A 133 -12.01 -0.70 6.30
C THR A 133 -13.36 -0.10 5.91
N ASP A 134 -14.44 -0.77 6.28
CA ASP A 134 -15.82 -0.32 6.03
C ASP A 134 -16.29 0.79 6.99
N GLY A 135 -15.53 1.05 8.07
CA GLY A 135 -15.83 2.06 9.07
C GLY A 135 -16.96 1.66 10.01
N ALA A 136 -16.99 0.41 10.45
CA ALA A 136 -17.90 -0.05 11.50
C ALA A 136 -17.89 0.89 12.72
N ASN A 137 -19.04 1.03 13.36
CA ASN A 137 -19.16 1.72 14.63
C ASN A 137 -18.59 0.84 15.75
N GLY A 138 -18.26 1.43 16.91
CA GLY A 138 -17.63 0.73 18.03
C GLY A 138 -18.39 -0.48 18.60
N ALA A 139 -19.59 -0.79 18.12
CA ALA A 139 -20.38 -1.95 18.51
C ALA A 139 -20.16 -3.18 17.60
N ASN A 140 -19.59 -2.99 16.42
CA ASN A 140 -19.39 -4.05 15.43
C ASN A 140 -17.90 -4.25 15.12
N THR A 141 -17.53 -5.48 14.80
CA THR A 141 -16.20 -5.79 14.29
C THR A 141 -15.94 -5.03 12.99
N VAL A 142 -14.80 -4.37 12.89
CA VAL A 142 -14.39 -3.66 11.69
C VAL A 142 -14.12 -4.69 10.57
N ASN A 143 -14.83 -4.58 9.46
CA ASN A 143 -14.57 -5.41 8.31
C ASN A 143 -13.47 -4.78 7.45
N VAL A 144 -12.49 -5.58 7.09
CA VAL A 144 -11.44 -5.19 6.15
C VAL A 144 -11.93 -5.47 4.74
N LEU A 145 -12.02 -4.42 3.93
CA LEU A 145 -12.47 -4.50 2.54
C LEU A 145 -11.33 -4.90 1.59
N GLU A 146 -10.12 -4.44 1.92
CA GLU A 146 -8.95 -4.60 1.06
C GLU A 146 -7.69 -4.47 1.92
N THR A 147 -6.71 -5.31 1.67
CA THR A 147 -5.41 -5.25 2.33
C THR A 147 -4.30 -5.26 1.28
N PHE A 148 -3.38 -4.33 1.38
CA PHE A 148 -2.09 -4.39 0.69
C PHE A 148 -1.03 -4.87 1.68
N GLU A 149 -0.38 -5.97 1.37
CA GLU A 149 0.75 -6.49 2.13
C GLU A 149 2.04 -6.21 1.36
N LEU A 150 2.90 -5.39 1.96
CA LEU A 150 4.21 -5.02 1.42
C LEU A 150 5.27 -5.88 2.09
N TYR A 151 5.98 -6.66 1.30
CA TYR A 151 7.01 -7.59 1.77
C TYR A 151 8.40 -7.03 1.56
N GLY A 152 9.28 -7.28 2.51
CA GLY A 152 10.68 -6.89 2.43
C GLY A 152 10.88 -5.37 2.52
N CYS A 153 10.07 -4.69 3.35
CA CYS A 153 10.17 -3.26 3.54
C CYS A 153 11.45 -2.87 4.28
N TYR A 154 11.99 -1.73 3.90
CA TYR A 154 13.03 -1.02 4.66
C TYR A 154 12.86 0.49 4.52
N ILE A 155 13.45 1.24 5.41
CA ILE A 155 13.42 2.70 5.34
C ILE A 155 14.48 3.19 4.36
N GLU A 156 14.05 3.77 3.24
CA GLU A 156 14.93 4.39 2.26
C GLU A 156 15.36 5.79 2.72
N SER A 157 14.44 6.55 3.31
CA SER A 157 14.73 7.84 3.93
C SER A 157 13.79 8.15 5.08
N ALA A 158 14.29 8.86 6.08
CA ALA A 158 13.52 9.41 7.19
C ALA A 158 13.70 10.93 7.22
N ASN A 159 12.60 11.67 7.15
CA ASN A 159 12.58 13.12 7.22
C ASN A 159 11.86 13.56 8.49
N TYR A 160 12.57 14.24 9.38
CA TYR A 160 12.08 14.70 10.67
C TYR A 160 11.40 16.08 10.60
N ASN A 161 11.04 16.54 9.43
CA ASN A 161 10.34 17.79 9.16
C ASN A 161 10.87 19.02 9.97
N GLN A 162 10.40 20.19 9.61
CA GLN A 162 10.85 21.44 10.20
C GLN A 162 10.02 21.81 11.45
N LEU A 163 10.67 22.34 12.47
CA LEU A 163 10.05 22.94 13.65
C LEU A 163 9.94 24.45 13.45
N ALA A 164 8.77 25.05 13.72
CA ALA A 164 8.55 26.48 13.60
C ALA A 164 7.69 27.01 14.76
N TYR A 165 8.14 28.06 15.42
CA TYR A 165 7.40 28.70 16.53
C TYR A 165 6.05 29.27 16.11
N GLN A 166 5.83 29.50 14.82
CA GLN A 166 4.59 30.07 14.28
C GLN A 166 3.49 29.01 14.06
N SER A 167 3.84 27.72 14.04
CA SER A 167 2.90 26.64 13.78
C SER A 167 2.45 25.98 15.08
N SER A 168 1.14 25.74 15.18
CA SER A 168 0.54 24.92 16.24
C SER A 168 0.25 23.50 15.78
N GLU A 169 0.76 23.08 14.62
CA GLU A 169 0.58 21.74 14.08
C GLU A 169 1.44 20.71 14.83
N PRO A 170 0.97 19.47 14.93
CA PRO A 170 1.75 18.41 15.54
C PRO A 170 3.03 18.13 14.76
N VAL A 171 4.08 17.76 15.47
CA VAL A 171 5.34 17.32 14.87
C VAL A 171 5.12 16.00 14.15
N THR A 172 5.68 15.87 12.96
CA THR A 172 5.55 14.68 12.13
C THR A 172 6.89 14.18 11.60
N VAL A 173 6.98 12.88 11.40
CA VAL A 173 8.09 12.21 10.72
C VAL A 173 7.57 11.57 9.46
N SER A 174 8.20 11.86 8.33
CA SER A 174 7.85 11.25 7.05
C SER A 174 8.90 10.21 6.67
N LEU A 175 8.45 8.97 6.48
CA LEU A 175 9.28 7.83 6.11
C LEU A 175 9.01 7.45 4.67
N ALA A 176 10.05 7.32 3.87
CA ALA A 176 9.97 6.68 2.56
C ALA A 176 10.32 5.20 2.71
N LEU A 177 9.36 4.34 2.42
CA LEU A 177 9.47 2.89 2.54
C LEU A 177 9.70 2.29 1.16
N ARG A 178 10.81 1.58 0.99
CA ARG A 178 11.07 0.74 -0.17
C ARG A 178 10.74 -0.71 0.18
N TYR A 179 10.22 -1.46 -0.77
CA TYR A 179 9.80 -2.85 -0.58
C TYR A 179 10.07 -3.69 -1.82
N ASP A 180 10.17 -5.00 -1.63
CA ASP A 180 10.50 -5.93 -2.71
C ASP A 180 9.26 -6.30 -3.53
N ASN A 181 8.12 -6.51 -2.85
CA ASN A 181 6.89 -6.94 -3.50
C ASN A 181 5.65 -6.47 -2.73
N ALA A 182 4.53 -6.35 -3.43
CA ALA A 182 3.24 -6.04 -2.83
C ALA A 182 2.17 -7.03 -3.33
N ILE A 183 1.33 -7.50 -2.40
CA ILE A 183 0.20 -8.38 -2.70
C ILE A 183 -1.06 -7.73 -2.18
N GLN A 184 -2.11 -7.79 -2.98
CA GLN A 184 -3.43 -7.29 -2.62
C GLN A 184 -4.36 -8.46 -2.27
N THR A 185 -5.06 -8.36 -1.14
CA THR A 185 -6.06 -9.32 -0.69
C THR A 185 -7.41 -8.62 -0.47
N PRO A 186 -8.57 -9.29 -0.60
CA PRO A 186 -8.74 -10.73 -0.83
C PRO A 186 -8.30 -11.18 -2.22
N GLN A 187 -7.90 -12.45 -2.31
CA GLN A 187 -7.46 -13.05 -3.58
C GLN A 187 -8.56 -12.95 -4.64
N GLY A 188 -8.14 -12.66 -5.87
CA GLY A 188 -9.06 -12.47 -7.01
C GLY A 188 -9.43 -11.02 -7.29
N THR A 189 -9.02 -10.05 -6.47
CA THR A 189 -9.41 -8.64 -6.60
C THR A 189 -8.26 -7.70 -6.99
N GLY A 190 -7.03 -8.19 -7.08
CA GLY A 190 -5.90 -7.30 -7.38
C GLY A 190 -4.57 -7.99 -7.62
N VAL A 191 -3.51 -7.24 -7.39
CA VAL A 191 -2.13 -7.68 -7.59
C VAL A 191 -1.80 -8.87 -6.69
N GLY A 192 -1.23 -9.93 -7.26
CA GLY A 192 -0.93 -11.18 -6.56
C GLY A 192 -1.96 -12.29 -6.77
N THR A 193 -3.07 -12.01 -7.46
CA THR A 193 -4.02 -13.04 -7.86
C THR A 193 -3.41 -14.00 -8.86
N ALA A 194 -3.55 -15.31 -8.59
CA ALA A 194 -3.16 -16.34 -9.54
C ALA A 194 -4.07 -16.28 -10.77
N VAL A 195 -3.51 -15.93 -11.91
CA VAL A 195 -4.20 -15.99 -13.20
C VAL A 195 -3.74 -17.22 -13.94
N GLY A 196 -4.67 -18.09 -14.32
CA GLY A 196 -4.40 -19.23 -15.19
C GLY A 196 -3.85 -18.73 -16.53
N ARG A 197 -2.56 -18.96 -16.76
CA ARG A 197 -1.96 -18.68 -18.06
C ARG A 197 -2.24 -19.86 -18.97
N THR A 198 -3.19 -19.71 -19.89
CA THR A 198 -3.33 -20.65 -20.99
C THR A 198 -2.14 -20.47 -21.92
N VAL A 199 -1.21 -21.41 -21.86
CA VAL A 199 -0.16 -21.50 -22.87
C VAL A 199 -0.87 -21.90 -24.17
N ASN A 200 -1.05 -20.95 -25.05
CA ASN A 200 -1.61 -21.23 -26.37
C ASN A 200 -0.57 -22.05 -27.14
N THR A 201 -0.79 -23.36 -27.17
CA THR A 201 0.04 -24.31 -27.94
C THR A 201 -0.25 -24.14 -29.44
N LEU A 202 0.07 -22.98 -29.98
CA LEU A 202 0.05 -22.73 -31.42
C LEU A 202 1.32 -23.25 -32.12
N ILE A 203 2.14 -24.08 -31.48
CA ILE A 203 3.40 -24.62 -32.07
C ILE A 203 3.33 -26.15 -32.21
N THR A 204 2.18 -26.75 -32.28
CA THR A 204 2.04 -28.16 -32.73
C THR A 204 1.06 -28.27 -33.88
N GLY A 205 1.32 -27.51 -34.91
CA GLY A 205 0.65 -27.67 -36.18
C GLY A 205 1.64 -27.94 -37.25
N GLY A 206 1.98 -29.17 -37.48
CA GLY A 206 2.77 -29.46 -38.64
C GLY A 206 3.47 -30.79 -38.59
N GLY A 207 2.74 -31.85 -38.87
CA GLY A 207 3.33 -33.15 -39.07
C GLY A 207 2.29 -34.14 -39.55
N ALA A 208 2.00 -34.14 -40.82
CA ALA A 208 1.62 -35.30 -41.59
C ALA A 208 1.74 -34.96 -43.07
#